data_46e10348e35aeeac0965567b26e4bb1d
#
_entry.id   46e10348e35aeeac0965567b26e4bb1d
#
_cell.length_a   1.000
_cell.length_b   1.000
_cell.length_c   1.000
_cell.angle_alpha   90.00
_cell.angle_beta   90.00
_cell.angle_gamma   90.00
#
_symmetry.space_group_name_H-M   'P 1'
#
loop_
_entity.id
_entity.type
_entity.pdbx_description
1 polymer ?
#
loop_
_entity_poly.entity_id
_entity_poly.type
_entity_poly.pdbx_seq_one_letter_code
_entity_poly.pdbx_strand_id
1 'polypeptide(L)'
;MNVLRMLTSNYIANVGFISFVLAQLLKTLFTLLFTKRLDLERLVGAGGMPSSHSALTSSIAIGMARKLGFSSPEFGLAMAFATIVMYDAMGVRRAAGEQAKVLNKLVFSLPSFHFFQKGEEAKAPGGQEGDEDVEPLMDKELKEFLGHTPVEVLGGCLLGILVAVFVPVV
;
A
#
# COMPACT_ATOMS: atom_id res chain seq x y z
N MET A 1 8.39 0.67 -34.67
CA MET A 1 8.31 1.69 -33.60
C MET A 1 8.60 0.95 -32.29
N ASN A 2 9.64 1.36 -31.54
CA ASN A 2 10.07 0.58 -30.37
C ASN A 2 9.04 0.70 -29.23
N VAL A 3 8.68 -0.44 -28.61
CA VAL A 3 7.74 -0.50 -27.46
C VAL A 3 8.12 0.49 -26.37
N LEU A 4 9.42 0.67 -26.13
CA LEU A 4 9.94 1.66 -25.16
C LEU A 4 9.51 3.10 -25.49
N ARG A 5 9.50 3.48 -26.77
CA ARG A 5 9.01 4.80 -27.20
C ARG A 5 7.51 4.96 -27.01
N MET A 6 6.73 3.90 -27.20
CA MET A 6 5.27 3.94 -26.96
C MET A 6 4.96 4.10 -25.46
N LEU A 7 5.70 3.42 -24.59
CA LEU A 7 5.52 3.53 -23.13
C LEU A 7 5.92 4.92 -22.62
N THR A 8 7.05 5.49 -23.13
CA THR A 8 7.53 6.80 -22.71
C THR A 8 6.78 7.98 -23.34
N SER A 9 5.99 7.76 -24.40
CA SER A 9 5.17 8.79 -25.06
C SER A 9 3.84 9.07 -24.34
N ASN A 10 3.43 8.23 -23.40
CA ASN A 10 2.19 8.44 -22.66
C ASN A 10 2.44 9.35 -21.45
N TYR A 11 2.17 10.65 -21.63
CA TYR A 11 2.31 11.65 -20.58
C TYR A 11 1.60 11.25 -19.27
N ILE A 12 0.36 10.78 -19.36
CA ILE A 12 -0.46 10.43 -18.19
C ILE A 12 0.17 9.26 -17.38
N ALA A 13 0.62 8.21 -18.10
CA ALA A 13 1.30 7.10 -17.47
C ALA A 13 2.63 7.53 -16.83
N ASN A 14 3.38 8.38 -17.48
CA ASN A 14 4.67 8.87 -16.99
C ASN A 14 4.50 9.72 -15.73
N VAL A 15 3.55 10.65 -15.71
CA VAL A 15 3.25 11.47 -14.53
C VAL A 15 2.82 10.61 -13.35
N GLY A 16 1.95 9.62 -13.59
CA GLY A 16 1.54 8.66 -12.57
C GLY A 16 2.72 7.88 -12.01
N PHE A 17 3.55 7.32 -12.88
CA PHE A 17 4.73 6.54 -12.48
C PHE A 17 5.75 7.37 -11.70
N ILE A 18 6.05 8.59 -12.17
CA ILE A 18 6.97 9.51 -11.48
C ILE A 18 6.44 9.84 -10.08
N SER A 19 5.15 10.15 -9.95
CA SER A 19 4.52 10.44 -8.66
C SER A 19 4.59 9.25 -7.70
N PHE A 20 4.33 8.06 -8.21
CA PHE A 20 4.40 6.82 -7.43
C PHE A 20 5.81 6.58 -6.89
N VAL A 21 6.80 6.62 -7.78
CA VAL A 21 8.22 6.39 -7.41
C VAL A 21 8.69 7.46 -6.42
N LEU A 22 8.38 8.73 -6.68
CA LEU A 22 8.75 9.83 -5.79
C LEU A 22 8.11 9.69 -4.40
N ALA A 23 6.84 9.28 -4.33
CA ALA A 23 6.17 9.01 -3.06
C ALA A 23 6.83 7.86 -2.30
N GLN A 24 7.25 6.79 -2.97
CA GLN A 24 7.96 5.68 -2.33
C GLN A 24 9.34 6.10 -1.81
N LEU A 25 10.08 6.89 -2.57
CA LEU A 25 11.37 7.42 -2.14
C LEU A 25 11.22 8.34 -0.91
N LEU A 26 10.26 9.26 -0.95
CA LEU A 26 9.98 10.15 0.18
C LEU A 26 9.54 9.38 1.42
N LYS A 27 8.68 8.37 1.26
CA LYS A 27 8.25 7.49 2.37
C LYS A 27 9.45 6.82 3.03
N THR A 28 10.36 6.26 2.23
CA THR A 28 11.57 5.60 2.73
C THR A 28 12.47 6.60 3.44
N LEU A 29 12.64 7.80 2.87
CA LEU A 29 13.43 8.87 3.46
C LEU A 29 12.85 9.33 4.81
N PHE A 30 11.53 9.57 4.88
CA PHE A 30 10.88 9.94 6.14
C PHE A 30 11.02 8.84 7.19
N THR A 31 10.82 7.56 6.80
CA THR A 31 11.01 6.44 7.72
C THR A 31 12.44 6.43 8.26
N LEU A 32 13.44 6.58 7.38
CA LEU A 32 14.85 6.63 7.80
C LEU A 32 15.14 7.78 8.76
N LEU A 33 14.60 8.97 8.49
CA LEU A 33 14.80 10.16 9.34
C LEU A 33 14.15 10.01 10.72
N PHE A 34 12.95 9.44 10.80
CA PHE A 34 12.21 9.33 12.07
C PHE A 34 12.58 8.09 12.88
N THR A 35 12.86 6.95 12.23
CA THR A 35 13.14 5.69 12.93
C THR A 35 14.63 5.35 13.02
N LYS A 36 15.47 6.04 12.25
CA LYS A 36 16.92 5.75 12.09
C LYS A 36 17.20 4.28 11.68
N ARG A 37 16.22 3.58 11.14
CA ARG A 37 16.33 2.20 10.64
C ARG A 37 15.87 2.16 9.19
N LEU A 38 16.67 1.49 8.35
CA LEU A 38 16.27 1.16 6.97
C LEU A 38 15.33 -0.04 7.01
N ASP A 39 14.06 0.21 6.81
CA ASP A 39 13.03 -0.82 6.75
C ASP A 39 12.62 -1.01 5.28
N LEU A 40 13.26 -1.98 4.61
CA LEU A 40 13.04 -2.27 3.20
C LEU A 40 11.63 -2.86 2.92
N GLU A 41 10.99 -3.44 3.94
CA GLU A 41 9.58 -3.90 3.82
C GLU A 41 8.62 -2.75 3.52
N ARG A 42 8.94 -1.55 3.96
CA ARG A 42 8.13 -0.35 3.70
C ARG A 42 8.23 0.17 2.26
N LEU A 43 9.25 -0.22 1.50
CA LEU A 43 9.33 0.09 0.06
C LEU A 43 8.21 -0.59 -0.74
N VAL A 44 7.75 -1.76 -0.28
CA VAL A 44 6.70 -2.54 -0.96
C VAL A 44 5.39 -2.53 -0.15
N GLY A 45 5.45 -2.19 1.15
CA GLY A 45 4.33 -2.23 2.08
C GLY A 45 3.31 -1.09 1.88
N ALA A 46 2.04 -1.39 2.16
CA ALA A 46 0.99 -0.39 2.31
C ALA A 46 1.12 0.28 3.69
N GLY A 47 1.13 1.62 3.72
CA GLY A 47 1.26 2.42 4.95
C GLY A 47 2.43 3.40 4.88
N GLY A 48 2.40 4.44 5.71
CA GLY A 48 3.40 5.51 5.80
C GLY A 48 3.14 6.70 4.87
N MET A 49 3.77 7.82 5.21
CA MET A 49 3.59 9.13 4.56
C MET A 49 4.73 9.42 3.59
N PRO A 50 4.42 9.94 2.37
CA PRO A 50 3.09 10.14 1.76
C PRO A 50 2.53 8.86 1.14
N SER A 51 1.18 8.78 0.96
CA SER A 51 0.53 7.66 0.28
C SER A 51 0.87 7.63 -1.21
N SER A 52 1.54 6.59 -1.66
CA SER A 52 1.92 6.41 -3.06
C SER A 52 0.73 6.18 -4.00
N HIS A 53 -0.31 5.50 -3.50
CA HIS A 53 -1.55 5.29 -4.28
C HIS A 53 -2.31 6.59 -4.49
N SER A 54 -2.37 7.45 -3.46
CA SER A 54 -2.99 8.77 -3.58
C SER A 54 -2.19 9.68 -4.51
N ALA A 55 -0.85 9.64 -4.44
CA ALA A 55 0.01 10.40 -5.34
C ALA A 55 -0.15 9.95 -6.79
N LEU A 56 -0.19 8.64 -7.05
CA LEU A 56 -0.42 8.08 -8.37
C LEU A 56 -1.76 8.54 -8.97
N THR A 57 -2.86 8.33 -8.23
CA THR A 57 -4.20 8.58 -8.76
C THR A 57 -4.51 10.07 -8.92
N SER A 58 -4.08 10.92 -7.98
CA SER A 58 -4.25 12.37 -8.09
C SER A 58 -3.41 12.96 -9.21
N SER A 59 -2.18 12.48 -9.41
CA SER A 59 -1.34 12.95 -10.52
C SER A 59 -1.91 12.58 -11.89
N ILE A 60 -2.47 11.38 -12.02
CA ILE A 60 -3.18 10.95 -13.23
C ILE A 60 -4.39 11.86 -13.49
N ALA A 61 -5.21 12.12 -12.46
CA ALA A 61 -6.39 12.97 -12.61
C ALA A 61 -6.02 14.38 -13.03
N ILE A 62 -5.06 15.02 -12.38
CA ILE A 62 -4.59 16.36 -12.75
C ILE A 62 -3.87 16.34 -14.10
N GLY A 63 -3.12 15.30 -14.41
CA GLY A 63 -2.50 15.12 -15.73
C GLY A 63 -3.54 15.08 -16.86
N MET A 64 -4.66 14.36 -16.65
CA MET A 64 -5.78 14.33 -17.60
C MET A 64 -6.45 15.70 -17.74
N ALA A 65 -6.71 16.39 -16.62
CA ALA A 65 -7.26 17.75 -16.67
C ALA A 65 -6.38 18.71 -17.47
N ARG A 66 -5.05 18.60 -17.34
CA ARG A 66 -4.09 19.43 -18.08
C ARG A 66 -4.01 19.08 -19.56
N LYS A 67 -4.13 17.82 -19.92
CA LYS A 67 -4.01 17.36 -21.30
C LYS A 67 -5.33 17.44 -22.08
N LEU A 68 -6.44 17.13 -21.45
CA LEU A 68 -7.77 16.98 -22.10
C LEU A 68 -8.78 18.04 -21.65
N GLY A 69 -8.47 18.78 -20.59
CA GLY A 69 -9.36 19.76 -19.98
C GLY A 69 -10.22 19.18 -18.85
N PHE A 70 -10.67 20.07 -17.97
CA PHE A 70 -11.52 19.71 -16.82
C PHE A 70 -12.92 19.22 -17.21
N SER A 71 -13.37 19.52 -18.45
CA SER A 71 -14.67 19.12 -18.96
C SER A 71 -14.64 17.74 -19.65
N SER A 72 -13.47 17.11 -19.74
CA SER A 72 -13.35 15.82 -20.41
C SER A 72 -13.93 14.66 -19.57
N PRO A 73 -14.60 13.68 -20.19
CA PRO A 73 -15.11 12.50 -19.50
C PRO A 73 -13.99 11.70 -18.82
N GLU A 74 -12.81 11.69 -19.42
CA GLU A 74 -11.63 10.99 -18.90
C GLU A 74 -11.15 11.59 -17.57
N PHE A 75 -11.17 12.94 -17.47
CA PHE A 75 -10.91 13.59 -16.18
C PHE A 75 -11.95 13.21 -15.13
N GLY A 76 -13.24 13.20 -15.48
CA GLY A 76 -14.31 12.78 -14.59
C GLY A 76 -14.12 11.36 -14.08
N LEU A 77 -13.75 10.43 -14.98
CA LEU A 77 -13.46 9.04 -14.64
C LEU A 77 -12.22 8.93 -13.73
N ALA A 78 -11.15 9.65 -14.05
CA ALA A 78 -9.93 9.64 -13.25
C ALA A 78 -10.16 10.20 -11.84
N MET A 79 -10.98 11.23 -11.70
CA MET A 79 -11.39 11.80 -10.41
C MET A 79 -12.22 10.81 -9.58
N ALA A 80 -13.19 10.13 -10.20
CA ALA A 80 -13.97 9.11 -9.52
C ALA A 80 -13.07 7.97 -9.02
N PHE A 81 -12.15 7.50 -9.86
CA PHE A 81 -11.19 6.45 -9.50
C PHE A 81 -10.26 6.91 -8.35
N ALA A 82 -9.72 8.12 -8.42
CA ALA A 82 -8.88 8.68 -7.36
C ALA A 82 -9.64 8.76 -6.02
N THR A 83 -10.88 9.19 -6.06
CA THR A 83 -11.75 9.27 -4.87
C THR A 83 -11.97 7.90 -4.24
N ILE A 84 -12.30 6.88 -5.06
CA ILE A 84 -12.51 5.50 -4.59
C ILE A 84 -11.23 4.96 -3.94
N VAL A 85 -10.07 5.12 -4.59
CA VAL A 85 -8.78 4.63 -4.06
C VAL A 85 -8.42 5.32 -2.74
N MET A 86 -8.61 6.64 -2.64
CA MET A 86 -8.34 7.37 -1.40
C MET A 86 -9.32 6.99 -0.29
N TYR A 87 -10.60 6.79 -0.59
CA TYR A 87 -11.61 6.36 0.36
C TYR A 87 -11.34 4.94 0.88
N ASP A 88 -11.00 4.00 -0.04
CA ASP A 88 -10.61 2.64 0.34
C ASP A 88 -9.39 2.64 1.28
N ALA A 89 -8.37 3.43 0.96
CA ALA A 89 -7.16 3.52 1.75
C ALA A 89 -7.42 4.02 3.19
N MET A 90 -8.32 5.00 3.36
CA MET A 90 -8.67 5.59 4.67
C MET A 90 -9.71 4.77 5.45
N GLY A 91 -10.60 4.06 4.75
CA GLY A 91 -11.74 3.34 5.31
C GLY A 91 -11.48 1.84 5.43
N VAL A 92 -11.72 1.12 4.35
CA VAL A 92 -11.77 -0.35 4.34
C VAL A 92 -10.45 -0.97 4.80
N ARG A 93 -9.32 -0.52 4.25
CA ARG A 93 -8.00 -1.08 4.61
C ARG A 93 -7.59 -0.74 6.02
N ARG A 94 -7.94 0.46 6.50
CA ARG A 94 -7.68 0.85 7.88
C ARG A 94 -8.52 0.01 8.85
N ALA A 95 -9.81 -0.20 8.56
CA ALA A 95 -10.67 -1.06 9.35
C ALA A 95 -10.14 -2.50 9.40
N ALA A 96 -9.66 -3.04 8.27
CA ALA A 96 -9.03 -4.36 8.23
C ALA A 96 -7.76 -4.45 9.11
N GLY A 97 -6.92 -3.42 9.14
CA GLY A 97 -5.76 -3.34 10.03
C GLY A 97 -6.15 -3.30 11.51
N GLU A 98 -7.19 -2.54 11.88
CA GLU A 98 -7.69 -2.52 13.26
C GLU A 98 -8.31 -3.87 13.65
N GLN A 99 -9.01 -4.54 12.74
CA GLN A 99 -9.52 -5.90 12.96
C GLN A 99 -8.38 -6.91 13.15
N ALA A 100 -7.31 -6.80 12.36
CA ALA A 100 -6.13 -7.65 12.53
C ALA A 100 -5.50 -7.49 13.92
N LYS A 101 -5.40 -6.26 14.46
CA LYS A 101 -4.92 -6.01 15.83
C LYS A 101 -5.78 -6.68 16.89
N VAL A 102 -7.11 -6.61 16.73
CA VAL A 102 -8.04 -7.27 17.68
C VAL A 102 -7.91 -8.77 17.60
N LEU A 103 -7.82 -9.33 16.38
CA LEU A 103 -7.64 -10.77 16.17
C LEU A 103 -6.31 -11.27 16.74
N ASN A 104 -5.20 -10.59 16.48
CA ASN A 104 -3.91 -10.91 17.05
C ASN A 104 -3.97 -10.91 18.59
N LYS A 105 -4.55 -9.87 19.20
CA LYS A 105 -4.76 -9.81 20.64
C LYS A 105 -5.58 -10.98 21.17
N LEU A 106 -6.68 -11.34 20.52
CA LEU A 106 -7.54 -12.45 20.93
C LEU A 106 -6.78 -13.77 20.85
N VAL A 107 -6.09 -14.03 19.75
CA VAL A 107 -5.32 -15.27 19.55
C VAL A 107 -4.23 -15.41 20.60
N PHE A 108 -3.44 -14.35 20.86
CA PHE A 108 -2.36 -14.39 21.84
C PHE A 108 -2.84 -14.36 23.30
N SER A 109 -4.08 -13.93 23.58
CA SER A 109 -4.63 -13.89 24.94
C SER A 109 -5.40 -15.15 25.36
N LEU A 110 -5.64 -16.10 24.45
CA LEU A 110 -6.33 -17.33 24.75
C LEU A 110 -5.39 -18.33 25.46
N PRO A 111 -5.73 -18.84 26.65
CA PRO A 111 -4.91 -19.84 27.38
C PRO A 111 -4.66 -21.12 26.58
N SER A 112 -5.60 -21.51 25.73
CA SER A 112 -5.48 -22.64 24.82
C SER A 112 -4.36 -22.49 23.81
N PHE A 113 -4.01 -21.26 23.41
CA PHE A 113 -2.94 -20.99 22.46
C PHE A 113 -1.56 -21.32 23.03
N HIS A 114 -1.33 -21.00 24.31
CA HIS A 114 -0.12 -21.39 25.04
C HIS A 114 0.01 -22.90 25.20
N PHE A 115 -1.10 -23.62 25.23
CA PHE A 115 -1.10 -25.09 25.37
C PHE A 115 -0.67 -25.75 24.05
N PHE A 116 -1.07 -25.23 22.91
CA PHE A 116 -0.65 -25.73 21.59
C PHE A 116 0.83 -25.45 21.32
N GLN A 117 1.34 -24.28 21.67
CA GLN A 117 2.75 -23.91 21.51
C GLN A 117 3.68 -24.78 22.39
N LYS A 118 3.21 -25.21 23.58
CA LYS A 118 3.96 -26.07 24.49
C LYS A 118 3.86 -27.55 24.14
N GLY A 119 2.90 -27.95 23.29
CA GLY A 119 2.69 -29.31 22.82
C GLY A 119 3.66 -29.76 21.73
N GLU A 120 4.26 -28.84 20.99
CA GLU A 120 5.26 -29.17 19.96
C GLU A 120 6.65 -29.50 20.52
N GLU A 121 6.97 -29.11 21.77
CA GLU A 121 8.22 -29.53 22.42
C GLU A 121 8.13 -30.94 23.03
N ALA A 122 6.94 -31.52 23.14
CA ALA A 122 6.75 -32.90 23.61
C ALA A 122 6.69 -33.86 22.42
N LYS A 123 7.86 -34.32 21.92
CA LYS A 123 8.00 -35.44 21.02
C LYS A 123 7.11 -36.60 21.45
N ALA A 124 6.05 -36.87 20.68
CA ALA A 124 5.35 -38.16 20.75
C ALA A 124 6.16 -39.24 20.00
N PRO A 125 6.49 -40.37 20.59
CA PRO A 125 7.12 -41.46 19.88
C PRO A 125 6.04 -42.28 19.14
N GLY A 126 6.10 -42.29 17.81
CA GLY A 126 5.47 -43.28 16.94
C GLY A 126 4.08 -42.93 16.42
N GLY A 127 4.00 -42.58 15.13
CA GLY A 127 2.75 -42.47 14.38
C GLY A 127 2.99 -41.94 13.00
N GLN A 128 3.00 -42.81 12.05
CA GLN A 128 2.88 -42.80 10.58
C GLN A 128 2.82 -41.47 9.84
N GLU A 129 3.73 -41.38 8.86
CA GLU A 129 3.78 -40.47 7.74
C GLU A 129 2.44 -40.44 6.98
N GLY A 130 1.85 -39.27 6.94
CA GLY A 130 0.80 -38.86 6.02
C GLY A 130 1.12 -37.45 5.57
N ASP A 131 1.74 -37.35 4.38
CA ASP A 131 2.04 -36.12 3.68
C ASP A 131 0.78 -35.31 3.43
N GLU A 132 0.56 -34.28 4.19
CA GLU A 132 -0.05 -33.04 3.71
C GLU A 132 0.69 -31.92 4.45
N ASP A 133 1.45 -31.12 3.68
CA ASP A 133 2.10 -29.89 4.10
C ASP A 133 1.05 -28.86 4.58
N VAL A 134 0.49 -29.07 5.74
CA VAL A 134 -0.25 -28.06 6.47
C VAL A 134 0.80 -27.20 7.18
N GLU A 135 1.35 -26.21 6.47
CA GLU A 135 2.08 -25.14 7.15
C GLU A 135 1.25 -24.67 8.35
N PRO A 136 1.84 -24.60 9.55
CA PRO A 136 1.09 -24.14 10.71
C PRO A 136 0.63 -22.71 10.45
N LEU A 137 -0.69 -22.55 10.21
CA LEU A 137 -1.38 -21.26 10.01
C LEU A 137 -1.21 -20.31 11.20
N MET A 138 -0.49 -20.72 12.24
CA MET A 138 -0.42 -20.08 13.54
C MET A 138 0.80 -19.18 13.76
N ASP A 139 1.80 -19.21 12.87
CA ASP A 139 3.04 -18.43 13.06
C ASP A 139 3.04 -17.12 12.27
N LYS A 140 1.97 -16.81 11.54
CA LYS A 140 1.86 -15.59 10.75
C LYS A 140 0.97 -14.59 11.48
N GLU A 141 1.60 -13.69 12.24
CA GLU A 141 0.91 -12.50 12.73
C GLU A 141 0.21 -11.77 11.57
N LEU A 142 -1.09 -11.50 11.74
CA LEU A 142 -1.85 -10.71 10.77
C LEU A 142 -1.23 -9.32 10.68
N LYS A 143 -1.01 -8.83 9.45
CA LYS A 143 -0.45 -7.49 9.22
C LYS A 143 -1.37 -6.42 9.80
N GLU A 144 -0.95 -5.80 10.89
CA GLU A 144 -1.71 -4.76 11.60
C GLU A 144 -1.66 -3.39 10.92
N PHE A 145 -0.64 -3.15 10.11
CA PHE A 145 -0.41 -1.88 9.43
C PHE A 145 -1.01 -1.89 8.02
N LEU A 146 -2.32 -2.20 7.92
CA LEU A 146 -3.07 -2.03 6.67
C LEU A 146 -3.84 -0.70 6.71
N GLY A 147 -3.73 0.07 5.62
CA GLY A 147 -4.44 1.33 5.45
C GLY A 147 -3.60 2.56 5.78
N HIS A 148 -4.14 3.70 5.43
CA HIS A 148 -3.50 5.00 5.57
C HIS A 148 -4.30 5.91 6.50
N THR A 149 -3.61 6.77 7.23
CA THR A 149 -4.27 7.89 7.91
C THR A 149 -4.72 8.95 6.90
N PRO A 150 -5.75 9.75 7.20
CA PRO A 150 -6.17 10.84 6.33
C PRO A 150 -5.03 11.80 5.95
N VAL A 151 -4.10 12.04 6.87
CA VAL A 151 -2.94 12.92 6.65
C VAL A 151 -1.98 12.32 5.62
N GLU A 152 -1.74 11.01 5.65
CA GLU A 152 -0.91 10.31 4.66
C GLU A 152 -1.52 10.37 3.26
N VAL A 153 -2.86 10.22 3.17
CA VAL A 153 -3.62 10.33 1.92
C VAL A 153 -3.56 11.74 1.37
N LEU A 154 -3.78 12.76 2.21
CA LEU A 154 -3.66 14.16 1.81
C LEU A 154 -2.25 14.52 1.36
N GLY A 155 -1.23 14.07 2.08
CA GLY A 155 0.17 14.26 1.69
C GLY A 155 0.49 13.64 0.33
N GLY A 156 -0.02 12.43 0.07
CA GLY A 156 0.10 11.77 -1.23
C GLY A 156 -0.63 12.54 -2.33
N CYS A 157 -1.86 12.99 -2.07
CA CYS A 157 -2.66 13.77 -3.01
C CYS A 157 -1.95 15.07 -3.42
N LEU A 158 -1.46 15.84 -2.44
CA LEU A 158 -0.70 17.07 -2.69
C LEU A 158 0.57 16.81 -3.52
N LEU A 159 1.32 15.76 -3.18
CA LEU A 159 2.50 15.37 -3.95
C LEU A 159 2.13 15.05 -5.41
N GLY A 160 1.06 14.28 -5.63
CA GLY A 160 0.60 13.94 -6.98
C GLY A 160 0.19 15.17 -7.80
N ILE A 161 -0.52 16.12 -7.19
CA ILE A 161 -0.90 17.39 -7.81
C ILE A 161 0.37 18.17 -8.19
N LEU A 162 1.34 18.32 -7.28
CA LEU A 162 2.58 19.02 -7.54
C LEU A 162 3.34 18.40 -8.70
N VAL A 163 3.55 17.09 -8.70
CA VAL A 163 4.23 16.39 -9.80
C VAL A 163 3.51 16.61 -11.11
N ALA A 164 2.18 16.49 -11.13
CA ALA A 164 1.40 16.71 -12.35
C ALA A 164 1.51 18.15 -12.86
N VAL A 165 1.66 19.14 -11.99
CA VAL A 165 1.82 20.56 -12.39
C VAL A 165 3.22 20.83 -12.95
N PHE A 166 4.26 20.28 -12.34
CA PHE A 166 5.64 20.55 -12.72
C PHE A 166 6.13 19.73 -13.92
N VAL A 167 5.59 18.52 -14.13
CA VAL A 167 5.94 17.73 -15.32
C VAL A 167 5.30 18.36 -16.57
N PRO A 168 6.08 18.70 -17.59
CA PRO A 168 5.55 19.33 -18.80
C PRO A 168 4.62 18.37 -19.56
N VAL A 169 3.53 18.92 -20.13
CA VAL A 169 2.63 18.18 -21.03
C VAL A 169 3.30 18.10 -22.39
N VAL A 170 3.66 16.90 -22.81
CA VAL A 170 4.27 16.59 -24.10
C VAL A 170 3.26 15.92 -25.01
#